data_310a035bd6a3c23ff8f06ff078c33148
#
_entry.id   310a035bd6a3c23ff8f06ff078c33148
#
_cell.length_a   1.000
_cell.length_b   1.000
_cell.length_c   1.000
_cell.angle_alpha   90.00
_cell.angle_beta   90.00
_cell.angle_gamma   90.00
#
_symmetry.space_group_name_H-M   'P 1'
#
loop_
_entity.id
_entity.type
_entity.pdbx_description
1 polymer ?
#
loop_
_entity_poly.entity_id
_entity_poly.type
_entity_poly.pdbx_seq_one_letter_code
_entity_poly.pdbx_strand_id
1 'polypeptide(L)'
;MKIPLPSSTMAATAKEVTPMTTSPSSDLVSRYAPEESRKGSDIIVEALEREGVKHVFAYPGEASVEIHQALTRSNVIRNVLPRHEQGGVFAAEGYALSSGLPGVCISTSGPGATNLVSGLADAMFDSIPLVAITGQVPQRMIGTGAFQETSVVEVTRSITKHNYFVLDVNDIPRIVSEAFFLATSGRPGPVLIDVPKDIQEQLAVPNWNQPFRLSGYMSRLPKEPSEAHLEQIVSEELKRFAELTGIPVTCTLMGLGSFLTSDPLSLQMLGMYGTVYANYAVDKSDLLLSFGVRFDDHVTGKLEAFASRAKIVHIDVDSAEIGKNKQPHVSVHSDVKLALKGINRTLESKGAKLKLDYWGWWEELIEQKVKYPLTYKTIGEVIPPQYAVQLLYELTDGNVIISTGVGQHQMWAAQFYKYKRPRQWLTSGGFGAMGFGLPAAIGAAVANPTTSTLATLRVENLPIKILLLNNQHLGMVAQWEDRFCEANRADSYLGNPSNKSEVFPNMLKFAEACEIPAARITKKEDLREAICKMLETPGPYFLDVIIPHQEHVLPIIPREGAFKDVITEGDGRTKY
;
A
#
# COMPACT_ATOMS: atom_id res chain seq x y z
N MET A 1 -33.74 2.05 -20.49
CA MET A 1 -33.15 1.68 -21.78
C MET A 1 -31.85 0.96 -21.46
N LYS A 2 -31.77 -0.35 -21.61
CA LYS A 2 -30.59 -1.15 -21.33
C LYS A 2 -29.67 -1.09 -22.54
N ILE A 3 -28.47 -0.56 -22.36
CA ILE A 3 -27.40 -0.61 -23.37
C ILE A 3 -26.73 -1.99 -23.24
N PRO A 4 -26.59 -2.77 -24.30
CA PRO A 4 -25.94 -4.07 -24.23
C PRO A 4 -24.43 -3.90 -24.19
N LEU A 5 -23.80 -4.44 -23.16
CA LEU A 5 -22.36 -4.64 -23.07
C LEU A 5 -21.97 -5.84 -23.95
N PRO A 6 -20.86 -5.82 -24.67
CA PRO A 6 -20.40 -6.97 -25.41
C PRO A 6 -19.96 -8.08 -24.45
N SER A 7 -20.59 -9.25 -24.58
CA SER A 7 -20.21 -10.46 -23.91
C SER A 7 -18.86 -10.97 -24.46
N SER A 8 -17.78 -10.82 -23.70
CA SER A 8 -16.60 -11.63 -23.88
C SER A 8 -16.48 -12.60 -22.71
N THR A 9 -17.08 -13.76 -22.86
CA THR A 9 -16.70 -14.98 -22.16
C THR A 9 -15.28 -15.36 -22.56
N MET A 10 -14.29 -14.89 -21.83
CA MET A 10 -13.00 -15.54 -21.71
C MET A 10 -12.95 -16.19 -20.32
N ALA A 11 -13.32 -17.45 -20.27
CA ALA A 11 -12.91 -18.33 -19.20
C ALA A 11 -11.38 -18.41 -19.25
N ALA A 12 -10.73 -17.64 -18.39
CA ALA A 12 -9.32 -17.83 -18.09
C ALA A 12 -9.22 -19.17 -17.36
N THR A 13 -8.82 -20.22 -18.07
CA THR A 13 -8.32 -21.44 -17.46
C THR A 13 -7.21 -21.04 -16.51
N ALA A 14 -7.44 -21.26 -15.22
CA ALA A 14 -6.40 -21.17 -14.20
C ALA A 14 -5.29 -22.15 -14.59
N LYS A 15 -4.19 -21.65 -15.14
CA LYS A 15 -2.96 -22.41 -15.19
C LYS A 15 -2.51 -22.58 -13.76
N GLU A 16 -2.38 -23.81 -13.30
CA GLU A 16 -1.66 -24.15 -12.09
C GLU A 16 -0.28 -23.49 -12.17
N VAL A 17 -0.08 -22.48 -11.33
CA VAL A 17 1.22 -21.85 -11.16
C VAL A 17 1.96 -22.67 -10.13
N THR A 18 2.92 -23.42 -10.62
CA THR A 18 3.88 -24.16 -9.80
C THR A 18 4.59 -23.20 -8.83
N PRO A 19 4.85 -23.60 -7.57
CA PRO A 19 5.57 -22.77 -6.62
C PRO A 19 6.92 -22.34 -7.20
N MET A 20 7.21 -21.06 -7.18
CA MET A 20 8.57 -20.57 -7.43
C MET A 20 9.48 -21.04 -6.29
N THR A 21 10.05 -22.23 -6.45
CA THR A 21 11.30 -22.55 -5.78
C THR A 21 12.33 -21.50 -6.23
N THR A 22 13.16 -21.04 -5.31
CA THR A 22 14.26 -20.10 -5.50
C THR A 22 15.35 -20.63 -6.43
N SER A 23 14.98 -21.12 -7.60
CA SER A 23 15.88 -21.38 -8.71
C SER A 23 15.68 -20.22 -9.69
N PRO A 24 16.75 -19.49 -10.07
CA PRO A 24 16.68 -18.48 -11.11
C PRO A 24 15.96 -19.06 -12.32
N SER A 25 15.09 -18.28 -12.97
CA SER A 25 14.33 -18.77 -14.13
C SER A 25 15.31 -19.37 -15.14
N SER A 26 15.25 -20.69 -15.36
CA SER A 26 16.12 -21.43 -16.27
C SER A 26 15.98 -20.97 -17.74
N ASP A 27 15.07 -20.06 -18.02
CA ASP A 27 14.68 -19.64 -19.36
C ASP A 27 15.24 -18.26 -19.75
N LEU A 28 16.03 -17.61 -18.87
CA LEU A 28 16.68 -16.36 -19.24
C LEU A 28 17.85 -16.63 -20.18
N VAL A 29 17.72 -16.28 -21.43
CA VAL A 29 18.83 -16.27 -22.38
C VAL A 29 19.68 -15.02 -22.08
N SER A 30 20.79 -15.20 -21.36
CA SER A 30 21.74 -14.11 -21.13
C SER A 30 22.23 -13.54 -22.46
N ARG A 31 22.38 -12.20 -22.53
CA ARG A 31 23.00 -11.53 -23.68
C ARG A 31 24.53 -11.67 -23.72
N TYR A 32 25.11 -12.27 -22.70
CA TYR A 32 26.56 -12.51 -22.56
C TYR A 32 26.85 -14.01 -22.57
N ALA A 33 28.01 -14.37 -23.11
CA ALA A 33 28.50 -15.74 -22.94
C ALA A 33 28.84 -16.03 -21.46
N PRO A 34 28.74 -17.29 -20.99
CA PRO A 34 28.96 -17.61 -19.56
C PRO A 34 30.29 -17.10 -18.99
N GLU A 35 31.38 -17.22 -19.75
CA GLU A 35 32.72 -16.80 -19.35
C GLU A 35 33.08 -15.36 -19.81
N GLU A 36 32.13 -14.63 -20.31
CA GLU A 36 32.34 -13.26 -20.78
C GLU A 36 32.45 -12.31 -19.60
N SER A 37 33.54 -11.57 -19.54
CA SER A 37 33.76 -10.52 -18.55
C SER A 37 32.90 -9.28 -18.90
N ARG A 38 32.20 -8.73 -17.92
CA ARG A 38 31.30 -7.58 -18.06
C ARG A 38 31.36 -6.64 -16.87
N LYS A 39 30.93 -5.39 -17.05
CA LYS A 39 30.92 -4.39 -15.98
C LYS A 39 30.00 -4.81 -14.83
N GLY A 40 30.34 -4.38 -13.61
CA GLY A 40 29.50 -4.59 -12.43
C GLY A 40 28.07 -4.06 -12.63
N SER A 41 27.90 -2.94 -13.34
CA SER A 41 26.59 -2.43 -13.74
C SER A 41 25.78 -3.39 -14.62
N ASP A 42 26.41 -4.08 -15.57
CA ASP A 42 25.76 -5.11 -16.39
C ASP A 42 25.43 -6.36 -15.57
N ILE A 43 26.28 -6.71 -14.59
CA ILE A 43 26.02 -7.81 -13.66
C ILE A 43 24.81 -7.49 -12.78
N ILE A 44 24.67 -6.25 -12.29
CA ILE A 44 23.49 -5.81 -11.52
C ILE A 44 22.23 -5.99 -12.35
N VAL A 45 22.21 -5.48 -13.60
CA VAL A 45 21.03 -5.55 -14.46
C VAL A 45 20.68 -7.00 -14.81
N GLU A 46 21.67 -7.83 -15.13
CA GLU A 46 21.43 -9.26 -15.37
C GLU A 46 20.94 -9.98 -14.10
N ALA A 47 21.44 -9.62 -12.91
CA ALA A 47 20.94 -10.17 -11.65
C ALA A 47 19.46 -9.82 -11.44
N LEU A 48 19.06 -8.57 -11.72
CA LEU A 48 17.64 -8.16 -11.67
C LEU A 48 16.78 -8.94 -12.68
N GLU A 49 17.30 -9.15 -13.92
CA GLU A 49 16.62 -9.97 -14.93
C GLU A 49 16.40 -11.42 -14.43
N ARG A 50 17.39 -12.00 -13.74
CA ARG A 50 17.33 -13.34 -13.15
C ARG A 50 16.32 -13.46 -12.00
N GLU A 51 16.15 -12.38 -11.23
CA GLU A 51 15.10 -12.27 -10.19
C GLU A 51 13.69 -11.98 -10.79
N GLY A 52 13.58 -11.95 -12.12
CA GLY A 52 12.30 -11.78 -12.81
C GLY A 52 11.79 -10.35 -12.91
N VAL A 53 12.63 -9.36 -12.62
CA VAL A 53 12.29 -7.93 -12.71
C VAL A 53 11.96 -7.55 -14.15
N LYS A 54 10.80 -6.93 -14.35
CA LYS A 54 10.34 -6.40 -15.65
C LYS A 54 10.32 -4.88 -15.69
N HIS A 55 10.17 -4.24 -14.55
CA HIS A 55 10.09 -2.79 -14.44
C HIS A 55 10.94 -2.28 -13.29
N VAL A 56 11.62 -1.16 -13.50
CA VAL A 56 12.31 -0.40 -12.47
C VAL A 56 11.85 1.05 -12.51
N PHE A 57 11.87 1.71 -11.36
CA PHE A 57 11.58 3.14 -11.22
C PHE A 57 12.88 3.86 -10.91
N ALA A 58 13.63 4.22 -11.95
CA ALA A 58 15.00 4.65 -11.83
C ALA A 58 15.19 6.11 -12.31
N TYR A 59 15.77 6.96 -11.43
CA TYR A 59 16.13 8.34 -11.74
C TYR A 59 17.65 8.46 -11.87
N PRO A 60 18.18 8.90 -13.04
CA PRO A 60 19.60 8.91 -13.30
C PRO A 60 20.35 10.02 -12.56
N GLY A 61 21.60 9.75 -12.22
CA GLY A 61 22.54 10.72 -11.70
C GLY A 61 23.98 10.20 -11.84
N GLU A 62 24.96 11.03 -11.49
CA GLU A 62 26.36 10.74 -11.79
C GLU A 62 26.84 9.40 -11.23
N ALA A 63 26.54 9.10 -9.97
CA ALA A 63 26.98 7.88 -9.30
C ALA A 63 26.19 6.62 -9.72
N SER A 64 25.14 6.74 -10.52
CA SER A 64 24.35 5.60 -11.04
C SER A 64 24.32 5.53 -12.56
N VAL A 65 25.07 6.40 -13.26
CA VAL A 65 25.04 6.48 -14.73
C VAL A 65 25.38 5.16 -15.41
N GLU A 66 26.31 4.39 -14.87
CA GLU A 66 26.72 3.09 -15.42
C GLU A 66 25.57 2.06 -15.33
N ILE A 67 24.82 2.05 -14.22
CA ILE A 67 23.62 1.20 -14.09
C ILE A 67 22.56 1.61 -15.12
N HIS A 68 22.33 2.92 -15.32
CA HIS A 68 21.39 3.40 -16.33
C HIS A 68 21.84 3.04 -17.75
N GLN A 69 23.13 3.12 -18.05
CA GLN A 69 23.67 2.64 -19.32
C GLN A 69 23.49 1.13 -19.51
N ALA A 70 23.63 0.34 -18.44
CA ALA A 70 23.35 -1.10 -18.48
C ALA A 70 21.84 -1.39 -18.70
N LEU A 71 20.95 -0.62 -18.09
CA LEU A 71 19.50 -0.73 -18.32
C LEU A 71 19.12 -0.49 -19.78
N THR A 72 19.78 0.44 -20.50
CA THR A 72 19.50 0.65 -21.94
C THR A 72 19.87 -0.54 -22.80
N ARG A 73 20.74 -1.42 -22.32
CA ARG A 73 21.11 -2.66 -23.02
C ARG A 73 20.19 -3.84 -22.69
N SER A 74 19.33 -3.71 -21.67
CA SER A 74 18.36 -4.75 -21.33
C SER A 74 17.21 -4.79 -22.32
N ASN A 75 16.84 -5.98 -22.78
CA ASN A 75 15.63 -6.23 -23.55
C ASN A 75 14.47 -6.73 -22.68
N VAL A 76 14.69 -6.87 -21.37
CA VAL A 76 13.75 -7.44 -20.40
C VAL A 76 13.21 -6.36 -19.47
N ILE A 77 14.09 -5.50 -18.96
CA ILE A 77 13.75 -4.50 -17.96
C ILE A 77 13.43 -3.16 -18.64
N ARG A 78 12.23 -2.65 -18.34
CA ARG A 78 11.83 -1.31 -18.74
C ARG A 78 12.01 -0.35 -17.57
N ASN A 79 12.70 0.78 -17.80
CA ASN A 79 12.72 1.87 -16.82
C ASN A 79 11.50 2.78 -17.01
N VAL A 80 10.74 2.97 -15.95
CA VAL A 80 9.68 3.98 -15.85
C VAL A 80 10.29 5.19 -15.13
N LEU A 81 10.64 6.21 -15.88
CA LEU A 81 11.37 7.37 -15.37
C LEU A 81 10.47 8.26 -14.50
N PRO A 82 10.66 8.29 -13.18
CA PRO A 82 10.00 9.25 -12.29
C PRO A 82 10.52 10.68 -12.56
N ARG A 83 9.92 11.68 -11.93
CA ARG A 83 10.43 13.07 -12.00
C ARG A 83 11.08 13.52 -10.68
N HIS A 84 11.07 12.63 -9.70
CA HIS A 84 11.71 12.76 -8.39
C HIS A 84 11.89 11.37 -7.78
N GLU A 85 12.97 11.13 -7.06
CA GLU A 85 13.29 9.81 -6.50
C GLU A 85 12.25 9.34 -5.49
N GLN A 86 11.70 10.26 -4.67
CA GLN A 86 10.60 9.94 -3.75
C GLN A 86 9.36 9.43 -4.51
N GLY A 87 9.03 10.03 -5.65
CA GLY A 87 7.98 9.51 -6.52
C GLY A 87 8.33 8.14 -7.10
N GLY A 88 9.61 7.87 -7.36
CA GLY A 88 10.10 6.58 -7.84
C GLY A 88 9.93 5.47 -6.81
N VAL A 89 10.30 5.72 -5.55
CA VAL A 89 10.14 4.71 -4.49
C VAL A 89 8.67 4.43 -4.19
N PHE A 90 7.80 5.45 -4.11
CA PHE A 90 6.36 5.23 -3.94
C PHE A 90 5.72 4.50 -5.13
N ALA A 91 6.22 4.72 -6.36
CA ALA A 91 5.77 3.95 -7.51
C ALA A 91 6.21 2.48 -7.41
N ALA A 92 7.42 2.20 -6.94
CA ALA A 92 7.87 0.84 -6.66
C ALA A 92 7.00 0.15 -5.59
N GLU A 93 6.59 0.88 -4.55
CA GLU A 93 5.65 0.39 -3.54
C GLU A 93 4.27 0.06 -4.13
N GLY A 94 3.71 0.98 -4.92
CA GLY A 94 2.43 0.75 -5.60
C GLY A 94 2.48 -0.43 -6.58
N TYR A 95 3.62 -0.63 -7.25
CA TYR A 95 3.87 -1.82 -8.06
C TYR A 95 3.83 -3.09 -7.20
N ALA A 96 4.53 -3.09 -6.07
CA ALA A 96 4.56 -4.24 -5.17
C ALA A 96 3.19 -4.54 -4.56
N LEU A 97 2.49 -3.52 -4.06
CA LEU A 97 1.15 -3.67 -3.48
C LEU A 97 0.14 -4.25 -4.47
N SER A 98 0.19 -3.83 -5.73
CA SER A 98 -0.79 -4.26 -6.74
C SER A 98 -0.46 -5.58 -7.42
N SER A 99 0.84 -5.88 -7.63
CA SER A 99 1.30 -7.10 -8.30
C SER A 99 1.58 -8.25 -7.35
N GLY A 100 2.02 -7.95 -6.12
CA GLY A 100 2.58 -8.93 -5.19
C GLY A 100 4.04 -9.29 -5.45
N LEU A 101 4.66 -8.66 -6.43
CA LEU A 101 6.09 -8.83 -6.75
C LEU A 101 6.90 -7.71 -6.08
N PRO A 102 8.19 -7.91 -5.76
CA PRO A 102 9.01 -6.86 -5.22
C PRO A 102 9.10 -5.65 -6.15
N GLY A 103 8.92 -4.45 -5.60
CA GLY A 103 9.20 -3.21 -6.31
C GLY A 103 10.70 -2.92 -6.37
N VAL A 104 11.17 -2.32 -7.46
CA VAL A 104 12.59 -1.95 -7.61
C VAL A 104 12.72 -0.47 -7.95
N CYS A 105 13.46 0.28 -7.14
CA CYS A 105 13.81 1.68 -7.43
C CYS A 105 15.32 1.86 -7.46
N ILE A 106 15.79 2.78 -8.31
CA ILE A 106 17.23 3.06 -8.48
C ILE A 106 17.45 4.57 -8.44
N SER A 107 18.42 5.03 -7.66
CA SER A 107 18.80 6.43 -7.57
C SER A 107 20.31 6.63 -7.56
N THR A 108 20.73 7.88 -7.67
CA THR A 108 22.14 8.27 -7.49
C THR A 108 22.49 8.42 -6.01
N SER A 109 23.73 8.80 -5.71
CA SER A 109 24.23 9.13 -4.36
C SER A 109 23.65 10.45 -3.83
N GLY A 110 24.04 10.82 -2.62
CA GLY A 110 23.72 12.11 -2.02
C GLY A 110 22.22 12.37 -1.92
N PRO A 111 21.75 13.50 -2.49
CA PRO A 111 20.32 13.88 -2.43
C PRO A 111 19.41 12.85 -3.11
N GLY A 112 19.88 12.15 -4.16
CA GLY A 112 19.08 11.10 -4.81
C GLY A 112 18.82 9.92 -3.87
N ALA A 113 19.83 9.48 -3.13
CA ALA A 113 19.69 8.42 -2.15
C ALA A 113 18.83 8.86 -0.94
N THR A 114 19.04 10.08 -0.43
CA THR A 114 18.27 10.59 0.71
C THR A 114 16.80 10.86 0.37
N ASN A 115 16.46 11.15 -0.88
CA ASN A 115 15.07 11.27 -1.34
C ASN A 115 14.29 9.95 -1.29
N LEU A 116 14.94 8.80 -1.17
CA LEU A 116 14.26 7.51 -0.99
C LEU A 116 13.79 7.27 0.46
N VAL A 117 14.31 8.01 1.44
CA VAL A 117 14.11 7.74 2.88
C VAL A 117 12.65 7.63 3.27
N SER A 118 11.80 8.57 2.81
CA SER A 118 10.35 8.53 3.14
C SER A 118 9.66 7.27 2.62
N GLY A 119 9.98 6.83 1.39
CA GLY A 119 9.38 5.62 0.84
C GLY A 119 9.94 4.36 1.48
N LEU A 120 11.25 4.31 1.78
CA LEU A 120 11.82 3.17 2.52
C LEU A 120 11.19 3.03 3.91
N ALA A 121 10.96 4.15 4.61
CA ALA A 121 10.27 4.15 5.89
C ALA A 121 8.82 3.67 5.76
N ASP A 122 8.10 4.14 4.75
CA ASP A 122 6.73 3.72 4.46
C ASP A 122 6.65 2.22 4.17
N ALA A 123 7.49 1.74 3.25
CA ALA A 123 7.59 0.32 2.91
C ALA A 123 7.91 -0.57 4.12
N MET A 124 8.76 -0.09 5.05
CA MET A 124 9.08 -0.81 6.28
C MET A 124 7.90 -0.90 7.23
N PHE A 125 7.16 0.21 7.41
CA PHE A 125 5.96 0.24 8.26
C PHE A 125 4.84 -0.63 7.71
N ASP A 126 4.60 -0.58 6.41
CA ASP A 126 3.48 -1.26 5.76
C ASP A 126 3.84 -2.64 5.20
N SER A 127 5.07 -3.11 5.49
CA SER A 127 5.55 -4.46 5.13
C SER A 127 5.54 -4.70 3.61
N ILE A 128 5.99 -3.71 2.84
CA ILE A 128 6.00 -3.75 1.37
C ILE A 128 7.35 -4.28 0.89
N PRO A 129 7.40 -5.35 0.09
CA PRO A 129 8.65 -5.88 -0.46
C PRO A 129 9.25 -4.91 -1.48
N LEU A 130 10.43 -4.37 -1.18
CA LEU A 130 11.11 -3.37 -2.00
C LEU A 130 12.61 -3.62 -2.05
N VAL A 131 13.22 -3.47 -3.23
CA VAL A 131 14.68 -3.44 -3.40
C VAL A 131 15.07 -2.07 -3.95
N ALA A 132 15.81 -1.29 -3.15
CA ALA A 132 16.35 -0.01 -3.53
C ALA A 132 17.84 -0.15 -3.87
N ILE A 133 18.26 0.38 -5.01
CA ILE A 133 19.68 0.39 -5.43
C ILE A 133 20.11 1.85 -5.52
N THR A 134 21.19 2.18 -4.80
CA THR A 134 21.79 3.51 -4.83
C THR A 134 23.19 3.46 -5.42
N GLY A 135 23.53 4.45 -6.22
CA GLY A 135 24.92 4.69 -6.57
C GLY A 135 25.65 5.35 -5.39
N GLN A 136 26.96 5.15 -5.31
CA GLN A 136 27.85 5.78 -4.33
C GLN A 136 29.09 6.34 -5.01
N VAL A 137 29.74 7.31 -4.37
CA VAL A 137 31.07 7.78 -4.80
C VAL A 137 32.07 6.62 -4.88
N PRO A 138 33.14 6.70 -5.71
CA PRO A 138 34.15 5.65 -5.75
C PRO A 138 34.72 5.33 -4.36
N GLN A 139 35.03 4.06 -4.08
CA GLN A 139 35.49 3.57 -2.78
C GLN A 139 36.61 4.44 -2.19
N ARG A 140 37.59 4.87 -3.00
CA ARG A 140 38.73 5.73 -2.57
C ARG A 140 38.29 7.12 -2.09
N MET A 141 37.06 7.55 -2.38
CA MET A 141 36.54 8.87 -2.03
C MET A 141 35.62 8.83 -0.80
N ILE A 142 35.31 7.65 -0.32
CA ILE A 142 34.44 7.48 0.85
C ILE A 142 35.12 7.99 2.10
N GLY A 143 34.39 8.80 2.90
CA GLY A 143 34.91 9.44 4.10
C GLY A 143 35.73 10.72 3.84
N THR A 144 35.77 11.19 2.58
CA THR A 144 36.52 12.40 2.23
C THR A 144 35.65 13.66 2.16
N GLY A 145 34.33 13.53 2.26
CA GLY A 145 33.38 14.62 2.02
C GLY A 145 33.27 14.96 0.53
N ALA A 146 33.41 13.96 -0.33
CA ALA A 146 33.29 14.13 -1.77
C ALA A 146 31.90 14.65 -2.17
N PHE A 147 31.82 15.29 -3.35
CA PHE A 147 30.54 15.81 -3.85
C PHE A 147 29.49 14.70 -3.91
N GLN A 148 28.33 14.95 -3.30
CA GLN A 148 27.22 13.99 -3.17
C GLN A 148 27.55 12.68 -2.45
N GLU A 149 28.62 12.63 -1.66
CA GLU A 149 28.84 11.52 -0.74
C GLU A 149 27.77 11.54 0.36
N THR A 150 27.18 10.38 0.65
CA THR A 150 26.25 10.19 1.77
C THR A 150 26.37 8.77 2.29
N SER A 151 26.46 8.62 3.61
CA SER A 151 26.44 7.30 4.28
C SER A 151 25.00 6.75 4.28
N VAL A 152 24.45 6.44 3.10
CA VAL A 152 23.04 6.06 2.93
C VAL A 152 22.70 4.79 3.72
N VAL A 153 23.62 3.86 3.85
CA VAL A 153 23.48 2.63 4.67
C VAL A 153 23.17 3.00 6.13
N GLU A 154 23.86 3.99 6.70
CA GLU A 154 23.61 4.43 8.07
C GLU A 154 22.29 5.19 8.19
N VAL A 155 21.97 6.05 7.21
CA VAL A 155 20.71 6.81 7.18
C VAL A 155 19.50 5.89 7.12
N THR A 156 19.59 4.77 6.41
CA THR A 156 18.46 3.86 6.16
C THR A 156 18.43 2.65 7.09
N ARG A 157 19.42 2.47 7.95
CA ARG A 157 19.56 1.29 8.83
C ARG A 157 18.31 0.96 9.66
N SER A 158 17.61 1.98 10.16
CA SER A 158 16.43 1.80 11.02
C SER A 158 15.11 1.66 10.25
N ILE A 159 15.13 1.91 8.95
CA ILE A 159 13.95 1.93 8.07
C ILE A 159 14.00 0.92 6.94
N THR A 160 14.90 -0.06 7.05
CA THR A 160 15.07 -1.17 6.11
C THR A 160 15.28 -2.49 6.86
N LYS A 161 14.94 -3.58 6.24
CA LYS A 161 15.22 -4.92 6.79
C LYS A 161 16.71 -5.21 6.78
N HIS A 162 17.41 -4.79 5.73
CA HIS A 162 18.83 -4.95 5.57
C HIS A 162 19.41 -3.93 4.59
N ASN A 163 20.71 -3.65 4.75
CA ASN A 163 21.47 -2.80 3.84
C ASN A 163 22.75 -3.54 3.42
N TYR A 164 23.02 -3.51 2.13
CA TYR A 164 24.28 -3.97 1.57
C TYR A 164 25.10 -2.78 1.10
N PHE A 165 26.40 -2.80 1.42
CA PHE A 165 27.39 -1.94 0.82
C PHE A 165 28.33 -2.81 -0.02
N VAL A 166 28.31 -2.63 -1.35
CA VAL A 166 29.02 -3.51 -2.27
C VAL A 166 30.48 -3.10 -2.38
N LEU A 167 31.37 -3.93 -1.87
CA LEU A 167 32.83 -3.68 -1.86
C LEU A 167 33.60 -4.51 -2.90
N ASP A 168 32.98 -5.54 -3.45
CA ASP A 168 33.57 -6.44 -4.44
C ASP A 168 32.55 -6.74 -5.54
N VAL A 169 32.93 -6.52 -6.80
CA VAL A 169 32.08 -6.79 -7.97
C VAL A 169 31.63 -8.25 -8.04
N ASN A 170 32.45 -9.18 -7.54
CA ASN A 170 32.12 -10.61 -7.52
C ASN A 170 30.98 -10.95 -6.55
N ASP A 171 30.69 -10.11 -5.57
CA ASP A 171 29.59 -10.31 -4.61
C ASP A 171 28.22 -9.86 -5.17
N ILE A 172 28.17 -9.10 -6.26
CA ILE A 172 26.91 -8.57 -6.84
C ILE A 172 25.85 -9.65 -7.06
N PRO A 173 26.14 -10.79 -7.73
CA PRO A 173 25.13 -11.82 -7.96
C PRO A 173 24.46 -12.31 -6.68
N ARG A 174 25.27 -12.61 -5.66
CA ARG A 174 24.80 -13.07 -4.35
C ARG A 174 24.01 -11.99 -3.61
N ILE A 175 24.53 -10.76 -3.56
CA ILE A 175 23.89 -9.65 -2.84
C ILE A 175 22.51 -9.33 -3.43
N VAL A 176 22.38 -9.28 -4.74
CA VAL A 176 21.07 -9.03 -5.37
C VAL A 176 20.09 -10.14 -5.02
N SER A 177 20.47 -11.40 -5.16
CA SER A 177 19.58 -12.52 -4.83
C SER A 177 19.22 -12.57 -3.34
N GLU A 178 20.17 -12.32 -2.43
CA GLU A 178 19.90 -12.18 -1.01
C GLU A 178 18.94 -11.02 -0.70
N ALA A 179 19.06 -9.89 -1.40
CA ALA A 179 18.20 -8.73 -1.20
C ALA A 179 16.74 -9.05 -1.58
N PHE A 180 16.50 -9.74 -2.69
CA PHE A 180 15.17 -10.18 -3.09
C PHE A 180 14.58 -11.20 -2.11
N PHE A 181 15.40 -12.17 -1.69
CA PHE A 181 15.00 -13.15 -0.67
C PHE A 181 14.62 -12.46 0.65
N LEU A 182 15.43 -11.51 1.14
CA LEU A 182 15.14 -10.78 2.37
C LEU A 182 13.90 -9.91 2.23
N ALA A 183 13.73 -9.21 1.10
CA ALA A 183 12.59 -8.34 0.88
C ALA A 183 11.26 -9.09 0.93
N THR A 184 11.23 -10.35 0.48
CA THR A 184 10.00 -11.14 0.31
C THR A 184 9.75 -12.19 1.39
N SER A 185 10.77 -12.60 2.16
CA SER A 185 10.65 -13.67 3.15
C SER A 185 10.30 -13.16 4.55
N GLY A 186 9.64 -13.98 5.36
CA GLY A 186 9.13 -13.58 6.68
C GLY A 186 8.16 -12.40 6.56
N ARG A 187 8.28 -11.39 7.44
CA ARG A 187 7.61 -10.10 7.22
C ARG A 187 8.26 -9.39 6.04
N PRO A 188 7.55 -9.10 4.94
CA PRO A 188 8.13 -8.36 3.82
C PRO A 188 8.62 -6.97 4.21
N GLY A 189 9.49 -6.38 3.41
CA GLY A 189 9.99 -5.03 3.68
C GLY A 189 11.17 -4.62 2.78
N PRO A 190 11.62 -3.36 2.87
CA PRO A 190 12.65 -2.83 2.00
C PRO A 190 14.04 -3.32 2.33
N VAL A 191 14.84 -3.53 1.28
CA VAL A 191 16.29 -3.79 1.35
C VAL A 191 17.00 -2.79 0.44
N LEU A 192 18.12 -2.23 0.92
CA LEU A 192 18.94 -1.29 0.16
C LEU A 192 20.27 -1.91 -0.24
N ILE A 193 20.69 -1.64 -1.49
CA ILE A 193 22.01 -2.03 -2.03
C ILE A 193 22.71 -0.77 -2.49
N ASP A 194 23.78 -0.38 -1.79
CA ASP A 194 24.60 0.80 -2.12
C ASP A 194 25.86 0.36 -2.89
N VAL A 195 26.03 0.90 -4.11
CA VAL A 195 27.04 0.41 -5.06
C VAL A 195 27.99 1.53 -5.48
N PRO A 196 29.27 1.52 -5.03
CA PRO A 196 30.27 2.48 -5.47
C PRO A 196 30.47 2.49 -6.98
N LYS A 197 30.75 3.67 -7.54
CA LYS A 197 30.89 3.90 -8.99
C LYS A 197 32.01 3.03 -9.60
N ASP A 198 33.13 2.90 -8.93
CA ASP A 198 34.25 2.06 -9.40
C ASP A 198 33.89 0.56 -9.42
N ILE A 199 33.03 0.08 -8.52
CA ILE A 199 32.49 -1.29 -8.56
C ILE A 199 31.56 -1.45 -9.77
N GLN A 200 30.75 -0.44 -10.10
CA GLN A 200 29.87 -0.48 -11.29
C GLN A 200 30.68 -0.57 -12.60
N GLU A 201 31.88 0.03 -12.63
CA GLU A 201 32.77 0.07 -13.80
C GLU A 201 33.71 -1.15 -13.88
N GLN A 202 33.96 -1.82 -12.76
CA GLN A 202 34.88 -2.96 -12.68
C GLN A 202 34.38 -4.14 -13.52
N LEU A 203 35.33 -4.81 -14.23
CA LEU A 203 35.04 -5.98 -15.05
C LEU A 203 35.15 -7.27 -14.23
N ALA A 204 34.20 -8.16 -14.35
CA ALA A 204 34.22 -9.49 -13.75
C ALA A 204 33.39 -10.50 -14.57
N VAL A 205 33.71 -11.79 -14.38
CA VAL A 205 32.84 -12.90 -14.81
C VAL A 205 31.96 -13.29 -13.62
N PRO A 206 30.63 -13.09 -13.70
CA PRO A 206 29.74 -13.32 -12.54
C PRO A 206 29.60 -14.81 -12.24
N ASN A 207 29.67 -15.15 -10.94
CA ASN A 207 29.30 -16.48 -10.45
C ASN A 207 27.86 -16.43 -9.88
N TRP A 208 26.91 -17.04 -10.59
CA TRP A 208 25.49 -17.06 -10.21
C TRP A 208 25.14 -18.14 -9.17
N ASN A 209 26.07 -19.04 -8.84
CA ASN A 209 25.84 -20.17 -7.93
C ASN A 209 26.44 -19.95 -6.53
N GLN A 210 26.59 -18.70 -6.11
CA GLN A 210 27.12 -18.38 -4.78
C GLN A 210 26.08 -18.71 -3.71
N PRO A 211 26.48 -19.37 -2.60
CA PRO A 211 25.56 -19.65 -1.49
C PRO A 211 25.22 -18.37 -0.73
N PHE A 212 24.00 -18.29 -0.20
CA PHE A 212 23.58 -17.20 0.68
C PHE A 212 24.38 -17.17 1.98
N ARG A 213 24.70 -15.97 2.45
CA ARG A 213 25.36 -15.73 3.74
C ARG A 213 24.35 -15.33 4.83
N LEU A 214 23.14 -15.90 4.81
CA LEU A 214 21.98 -15.54 5.63
C LEU A 214 21.55 -16.65 6.59
N SER A 215 22.43 -17.57 6.99
CA SER A 215 22.08 -18.74 7.81
C SER A 215 21.34 -18.39 9.10
N GLY A 216 21.77 -17.31 9.81
CA GLY A 216 21.15 -16.84 11.03
C GLY A 216 19.75 -16.23 10.82
N TYR A 217 19.48 -15.66 9.66
CA TYR A 217 18.14 -15.18 9.29
C TYR A 217 17.24 -16.36 8.89
N MET A 218 17.72 -17.23 8.01
CA MET A 218 16.97 -18.39 7.52
C MET A 218 16.52 -19.32 8.65
N SER A 219 17.33 -19.51 9.69
CA SER A 219 16.99 -20.35 10.84
C SER A 219 15.85 -19.80 11.69
N ARG A 220 15.53 -18.52 11.57
CA ARG A 220 14.44 -17.84 12.31
C ARG A 220 13.14 -17.70 11.51
N LEU A 221 13.17 -18.01 10.22
CA LEU A 221 11.96 -18.00 9.41
C LEU A 221 10.98 -19.08 9.89
N PRO A 222 9.65 -18.81 9.85
CA PRO A 222 8.65 -19.85 10.06
C PRO A 222 8.91 -21.01 9.10
N LYS A 223 8.81 -22.24 9.60
CA LYS A 223 9.01 -23.42 8.76
C LYS A 223 7.78 -23.59 7.85
N GLU A 224 8.02 -23.54 6.57
CA GLU A 224 7.16 -23.69 5.38
C GLU A 224 6.70 -22.41 4.66
N PRO A 225 6.29 -22.52 3.37
CA PRO A 225 6.78 -21.64 2.32
C PRO A 225 6.15 -20.27 2.27
N SER A 226 6.98 -19.28 1.96
CA SER A 226 6.58 -17.95 1.50
C SER A 226 6.10 -18.02 0.04
N GLU A 227 4.99 -17.39 -0.31
CA GLU A 227 4.65 -17.11 -1.71
C GLU A 227 3.78 -15.88 -1.90
N ALA A 228 4.08 -15.14 -2.97
CA ALA A 228 3.38 -13.97 -3.43
C ALA A 228 1.88 -14.19 -3.79
N HIS A 229 1.40 -15.43 -3.81
CA HIS A 229 0.00 -15.82 -4.00
C HIS A 229 -0.82 -15.80 -2.69
N LEU A 230 -0.21 -15.42 -1.56
CA LEU A 230 -0.76 -15.61 -0.22
C LEU A 230 -1.99 -14.75 0.07
N GLU A 231 -2.11 -13.54 -0.48
CA GLU A 231 -3.22 -12.65 -0.11
C GLU A 231 -4.57 -13.13 -0.65
N GLN A 232 -4.63 -13.60 -1.89
CA GLN A 232 -5.88 -14.14 -2.45
C GLN A 232 -6.31 -15.41 -1.71
N ILE A 233 -5.36 -16.25 -1.35
CA ILE A 233 -5.63 -17.51 -0.65
C ILE A 233 -5.90 -17.28 0.85
N VAL A 234 -5.30 -16.25 1.47
CA VAL A 234 -5.68 -15.83 2.84
C VAL A 234 -7.14 -15.39 2.87
N SER A 235 -7.59 -14.64 1.88
CA SER A 235 -8.99 -14.22 1.75
C SER A 235 -9.94 -15.42 1.63
N GLU A 236 -9.59 -16.44 0.85
CA GLU A 236 -10.37 -17.68 0.72
C GLU A 236 -10.42 -18.48 2.02
N GLU A 237 -9.28 -18.69 2.68
CA GLU A 237 -9.21 -19.44 3.95
C GLU A 237 -9.88 -18.67 5.09
N LEU A 238 -9.79 -17.33 5.14
CA LEU A 238 -10.50 -16.50 6.12
C LEU A 238 -12.01 -16.55 5.89
N LYS A 239 -12.46 -16.47 4.65
CA LYS A 239 -13.87 -16.60 4.30
C LYS A 239 -14.40 -17.97 4.73
N ARG A 240 -13.69 -19.04 4.38
CA ARG A 240 -14.02 -20.42 4.78
C ARG A 240 -14.09 -20.56 6.30
N PHE A 241 -13.12 -20.00 7.03
CA PHE A 241 -13.14 -19.99 8.49
C PHE A 241 -14.38 -19.29 9.04
N ALA A 242 -14.70 -18.11 8.51
CA ALA A 242 -15.87 -17.34 8.92
C ALA A 242 -17.19 -18.08 8.62
N GLU A 243 -17.31 -18.72 7.46
CA GLU A 243 -18.47 -19.53 7.08
C GLU A 243 -18.63 -20.80 7.94
N LEU A 244 -17.52 -21.44 8.32
CA LEU A 244 -17.53 -22.61 9.20
C LEU A 244 -17.95 -22.28 10.64
N THR A 245 -17.55 -21.11 11.12
CA THR A 245 -17.71 -20.73 12.52
C THR A 245 -18.88 -19.78 12.78
N GLY A 246 -19.28 -18.97 11.80
CA GLY A 246 -20.26 -17.88 11.95
C GLY A 246 -19.71 -16.67 12.71
N ILE A 247 -18.40 -16.59 12.95
CA ILE A 247 -17.75 -15.47 13.66
C ILE A 247 -17.73 -14.23 12.76
N PRO A 248 -18.13 -13.04 13.27
CA PRO A 248 -18.05 -11.80 12.53
C PRO A 248 -16.59 -11.38 12.26
N VAL A 249 -16.34 -10.79 11.10
CA VAL A 249 -15.01 -10.38 10.65
C VAL A 249 -14.95 -8.85 10.52
N THR A 250 -13.89 -8.27 11.06
CA THR A 250 -13.52 -6.86 10.86
C THR A 250 -12.11 -6.75 10.31
N CYS A 251 -11.84 -5.71 9.51
CA CYS A 251 -10.55 -5.47 8.88
C CYS A 251 -9.88 -4.23 9.50
N THR A 252 -8.55 -4.26 9.58
CA THR A 252 -7.77 -3.03 9.78
C THR A 252 -7.77 -2.19 8.49
N LEU A 253 -7.27 -0.95 8.53
CA LEU A 253 -7.13 -0.11 7.34
C LEU A 253 -6.37 -0.84 6.21
N MET A 254 -5.21 -1.44 6.54
CA MET A 254 -4.40 -2.17 5.57
C MET A 254 -5.00 -3.53 5.19
N GLY A 255 -5.89 -4.07 6.00
CA GLY A 255 -6.60 -5.33 5.74
C GLY A 255 -7.83 -5.20 4.83
N LEU A 256 -8.19 -4.00 4.38
CA LEU A 256 -9.34 -3.80 3.49
C LEU A 256 -9.17 -4.58 2.18
N GLY A 257 -10.21 -5.35 1.81
CA GLY A 257 -10.20 -6.27 0.66
C GLY A 257 -9.78 -7.71 1.00
N SER A 258 -9.21 -7.98 2.18
CA SER A 258 -8.93 -9.36 2.62
C SER A 258 -10.20 -10.15 2.98
N PHE A 259 -11.27 -9.44 3.31
CA PHE A 259 -12.61 -9.99 3.48
C PHE A 259 -13.62 -9.12 2.74
N LEU A 260 -14.56 -9.75 2.05
CA LEU A 260 -15.54 -9.05 1.19
C LEU A 260 -16.39 -8.09 2.04
N THR A 261 -16.31 -6.79 1.76
CA THR A 261 -17.02 -5.76 2.55
C THR A 261 -18.54 -5.94 2.56
N SER A 262 -19.12 -6.52 1.49
CA SER A 262 -20.56 -6.79 1.36
C SER A 262 -20.99 -8.14 1.95
N ASP A 263 -20.07 -8.94 2.48
CA ASP A 263 -20.41 -10.22 3.11
C ASP A 263 -21.27 -9.98 4.37
N PRO A 264 -22.32 -10.79 4.64
CA PRO A 264 -23.12 -10.67 5.85
C PRO A 264 -22.32 -10.74 7.16
N LEU A 265 -21.23 -11.48 7.18
CA LEU A 265 -20.34 -11.60 8.34
C LEU A 265 -19.37 -10.42 8.48
N SER A 266 -19.33 -9.49 7.52
CA SER A 266 -18.44 -8.34 7.56
C SER A 266 -18.97 -7.24 8.48
N LEU A 267 -18.11 -6.78 9.37
CA LEU A 267 -18.30 -5.57 10.17
C LEU A 267 -17.53 -4.37 9.61
N GLN A 268 -16.93 -4.51 8.43
CA GLN A 268 -16.10 -3.50 7.78
C GLN A 268 -14.83 -3.16 8.58
N MET A 269 -14.40 -1.90 8.60
CA MET A 269 -13.16 -1.45 9.24
C MET A 269 -13.37 -1.16 10.72
N LEU A 270 -12.39 -1.58 11.56
CA LEU A 270 -12.29 -1.20 12.97
C LEU A 270 -11.28 -0.05 13.17
N GLY A 271 -11.16 0.42 14.39
CA GLY A 271 -10.17 1.41 14.83
C GLY A 271 -10.70 2.83 14.83
N MET A 272 -9.77 3.81 14.85
CA MET A 272 -10.08 5.23 15.05
C MET A 272 -11.19 5.76 14.12
N TYR A 273 -11.16 5.41 12.83
CA TYR A 273 -12.16 5.79 11.82
C TYR A 273 -13.01 4.60 11.38
N GLY A 274 -13.00 3.53 12.16
CA GLY A 274 -13.80 2.33 11.90
C GLY A 274 -15.28 2.53 12.21
N THR A 275 -16.10 1.59 11.76
CA THR A 275 -17.54 1.60 12.05
C THR A 275 -17.80 1.42 13.55
N VAL A 276 -18.88 2.03 14.05
CA VAL A 276 -19.28 1.90 15.46
C VAL A 276 -19.49 0.42 15.82
N TYR A 277 -20.16 -0.32 14.95
CA TYR A 277 -20.48 -1.73 15.19
C TYR A 277 -19.24 -2.66 15.14
N ALA A 278 -18.20 -2.35 14.36
CA ALA A 278 -16.94 -3.09 14.39
C ALA A 278 -16.18 -2.86 15.71
N ASN A 279 -16.08 -1.60 16.13
CA ASN A 279 -15.45 -1.25 17.41
C ASN A 279 -16.27 -1.79 18.61
N TYR A 280 -17.61 -1.75 18.54
CA TYR A 280 -18.49 -2.36 19.52
C TYR A 280 -18.23 -3.88 19.64
N ALA A 281 -18.15 -4.57 18.51
CA ALA A 281 -17.90 -6.00 18.48
C ALA A 281 -16.58 -6.36 19.18
N VAL A 282 -15.52 -5.60 18.95
CA VAL A 282 -14.23 -5.80 19.61
C VAL A 282 -14.29 -5.47 21.10
N ASP A 283 -14.96 -4.38 21.51
CA ASP A 283 -15.10 -3.98 22.92
C ASP A 283 -15.89 -5.02 23.75
N LYS A 284 -16.90 -5.65 23.16
CA LYS A 284 -17.79 -6.60 23.84
C LYS A 284 -17.37 -8.07 23.70
N SER A 285 -16.44 -8.38 22.80
CA SER A 285 -16.01 -9.76 22.55
C SER A 285 -15.38 -10.40 23.81
N ASP A 286 -15.59 -11.68 23.99
CA ASP A 286 -14.91 -12.55 24.94
C ASP A 286 -13.72 -13.30 24.33
N LEU A 287 -13.68 -13.39 22.98
CA LEU A 287 -12.59 -13.95 22.20
C LEU A 287 -12.28 -13.04 21.01
N LEU A 288 -11.02 -12.64 20.87
CA LEU A 288 -10.49 -11.91 19.73
C LEU A 288 -9.44 -12.75 19.01
N LEU A 289 -9.72 -13.10 17.75
CA LEU A 289 -8.77 -13.77 16.88
C LEU A 289 -8.12 -12.73 15.97
N SER A 290 -6.83 -12.52 16.11
CA SER A 290 -6.07 -11.52 15.37
C SER A 290 -5.07 -12.17 14.43
N PHE A 291 -5.17 -11.82 13.16
CA PHE A 291 -4.40 -12.35 12.05
C PHE A 291 -3.56 -11.23 11.42
N GLY A 292 -2.24 -11.20 11.67
CA GLY A 292 -1.32 -10.20 11.12
C GLY A 292 -1.61 -8.77 11.61
N VAL A 293 -1.99 -8.57 12.86
CA VAL A 293 -2.39 -7.27 13.41
C VAL A 293 -1.32 -6.73 14.36
N ARG A 294 -0.78 -5.54 14.06
CA ARG A 294 0.25 -4.89 14.90
C ARG A 294 -0.29 -4.26 16.20
N PHE A 295 -1.60 -4.11 16.33
CA PHE A 295 -2.25 -3.42 17.46
C PHE A 295 -1.68 -2.00 17.68
N ASP A 296 -1.51 -1.23 16.60
CA ASP A 296 -1.12 0.17 16.66
C ASP A 296 -2.24 1.05 17.22
N ASP A 297 -1.92 2.32 17.52
CA ASP A 297 -2.83 3.27 18.15
C ASP A 297 -4.05 3.62 17.27
N HIS A 298 -3.93 3.55 15.94
CA HIS A 298 -5.06 3.74 15.04
C HIS A 298 -6.07 2.59 15.09
N VAL A 299 -5.61 1.37 15.43
CA VAL A 299 -6.47 0.20 15.63
C VAL A 299 -7.04 0.17 17.05
N THR A 300 -6.22 0.43 18.07
CA THR A 300 -6.58 0.18 19.47
C THR A 300 -7.18 1.40 20.17
N GLY A 301 -6.84 2.62 19.73
CA GLY A 301 -7.06 3.79 20.57
C GLY A 301 -6.36 3.60 21.92
N LYS A 302 -7.09 3.75 23.02
CA LYS A 302 -6.58 3.49 24.38
C LYS A 302 -6.31 2.01 24.58
N LEU A 303 -5.04 1.63 24.57
CA LEU A 303 -4.57 0.24 24.55
C LEU A 303 -5.14 -0.63 25.68
N GLU A 304 -5.23 -0.09 26.90
CA GLU A 304 -5.72 -0.82 28.07
C GLU A 304 -7.22 -1.14 27.96
N ALA A 305 -7.99 -0.26 27.31
CA ALA A 305 -9.42 -0.41 27.12
C ALA A 305 -9.78 -1.31 25.94
N PHE A 306 -8.90 -1.43 24.94
CA PHE A 306 -9.15 -2.23 23.74
C PHE A 306 -9.26 -3.72 24.07
N ALA A 307 -10.38 -4.35 23.67
CA ALA A 307 -10.65 -5.78 23.87
C ALA A 307 -10.32 -6.26 25.30
N SER A 308 -10.64 -5.43 26.31
CA SER A 308 -10.22 -5.68 27.70
C SER A 308 -10.85 -6.93 28.35
N ARG A 309 -11.95 -7.44 27.76
CA ARG A 309 -12.67 -8.64 28.20
C ARG A 309 -12.24 -9.90 27.45
N ALA A 310 -11.66 -9.72 26.25
CA ALA A 310 -11.41 -10.81 25.33
C ALA A 310 -10.18 -11.65 25.72
N LYS A 311 -10.28 -12.94 25.53
CA LYS A 311 -9.11 -13.79 25.34
C LYS A 311 -8.58 -13.52 23.92
N ILE A 312 -7.30 -13.16 23.82
CA ILE A 312 -6.67 -12.78 22.56
C ILE A 312 -5.83 -13.93 22.02
N VAL A 313 -6.11 -14.35 20.80
CA VAL A 313 -5.24 -15.22 20.01
C VAL A 313 -4.55 -14.35 18.97
N HIS A 314 -3.21 -14.35 18.96
CA HIS A 314 -2.42 -13.55 18.02
C HIS A 314 -1.58 -14.45 17.13
N ILE A 315 -1.86 -14.40 15.83
CA ILE A 315 -1.14 -15.13 14.79
C ILE A 315 -0.43 -14.10 13.92
N ASP A 316 0.89 -14.17 13.87
CA ASP A 316 1.70 -13.25 13.08
C ASP A 316 2.94 -13.95 12.52
N VAL A 317 3.38 -13.49 11.34
CA VAL A 317 4.62 -13.95 10.68
C VAL A 317 5.86 -13.33 11.32
N ASP A 318 5.70 -12.19 12.01
CA ASP A 318 6.76 -11.50 12.73
C ASP A 318 6.64 -11.75 14.23
N SER A 319 7.55 -12.55 14.77
CA SER A 319 7.60 -12.83 16.20
C SER A 319 7.80 -11.58 17.07
N ALA A 320 8.35 -10.48 16.51
CA ALA A 320 8.56 -9.23 17.21
C ALA A 320 7.25 -8.42 17.40
N GLU A 321 6.22 -8.66 16.60
CA GLU A 321 4.91 -8.05 16.77
C GLU A 321 4.06 -8.79 17.83
N ILE A 322 4.32 -10.07 18.06
CA ILE A 322 3.57 -10.88 19.03
C ILE A 322 3.84 -10.39 20.46
N GLY A 323 2.79 -9.90 21.11
CA GLY A 323 2.89 -9.40 22.50
C GLY A 323 3.56 -8.03 22.64
N LYS A 324 3.91 -7.36 21.55
CA LYS A 324 4.56 -6.05 21.58
C LYS A 324 3.66 -4.97 22.20
N ASN A 325 2.47 -4.79 21.70
CA ASN A 325 1.51 -3.79 22.17
C ASN A 325 0.41 -4.42 23.04
N LYS A 326 -0.13 -5.58 22.67
CA LYS A 326 -1.20 -6.28 23.39
C LYS A 326 -0.78 -7.71 23.70
N GLN A 327 -0.80 -8.09 24.99
CA GLN A 327 -0.42 -9.43 25.40
C GLN A 327 -1.47 -10.46 24.99
N PRO A 328 -1.13 -11.46 24.16
CA PRO A 328 -2.05 -12.52 23.78
C PRO A 328 -2.15 -13.61 24.87
N HIS A 329 -3.30 -14.28 24.92
CA HIS A 329 -3.48 -15.50 25.70
C HIS A 329 -2.93 -16.73 24.98
N VAL A 330 -3.01 -16.72 23.65
CA VAL A 330 -2.41 -17.71 22.76
C VAL A 330 -1.68 -16.98 21.66
N SER A 331 -0.43 -17.36 21.40
CA SER A 331 0.38 -16.80 20.35
C SER A 331 0.84 -17.88 19.37
N VAL A 332 0.81 -17.58 18.07
CA VAL A 332 1.27 -18.47 17.02
C VAL A 332 2.18 -17.70 16.06
N HIS A 333 3.47 -18.03 16.06
CA HIS A 333 4.42 -17.52 15.08
C HIS A 333 4.29 -18.35 13.81
N SER A 334 3.50 -17.87 12.87
CA SER A 334 3.20 -18.56 11.61
C SER A 334 2.71 -17.59 10.57
N ASP A 335 2.86 -17.98 9.30
CA ASP A 335 2.09 -17.38 8.21
C ASP A 335 0.59 -17.56 8.46
N VAL A 336 -0.19 -16.49 8.25
CA VAL A 336 -1.64 -16.46 8.52
C VAL A 336 -2.41 -17.47 7.69
N LYS A 337 -2.03 -17.66 6.41
CA LYS A 337 -2.67 -18.65 5.52
C LYS A 337 -2.47 -20.08 6.04
N LEU A 338 -1.23 -20.40 6.42
CA LEU A 338 -0.92 -21.75 6.93
C LEU A 338 -1.67 -22.02 8.23
N ALA A 339 -1.74 -21.02 9.11
CA ALA A 339 -2.50 -21.13 10.35
C ALA A 339 -4.00 -21.32 10.07
N LEU A 340 -4.61 -20.48 9.23
CA LEU A 340 -6.04 -20.61 8.85
C LEU A 340 -6.33 -21.95 8.18
N LYS A 341 -5.48 -22.41 7.27
CA LYS A 341 -5.62 -23.72 6.63
C LYS A 341 -5.56 -24.87 7.62
N GLY A 342 -4.66 -24.78 8.61
CA GLY A 342 -4.58 -25.75 9.71
C GLY A 342 -5.81 -25.74 10.59
N ILE A 343 -6.29 -24.54 10.96
CA ILE A 343 -7.51 -24.36 11.75
C ILE A 343 -8.73 -24.92 11.01
N ASN A 344 -8.93 -24.57 9.74
CA ASN A 344 -10.04 -25.02 8.92
C ASN A 344 -10.07 -26.55 8.81
N ARG A 345 -8.93 -27.20 8.52
CA ARG A 345 -8.82 -28.67 8.51
C ARG A 345 -9.21 -29.30 9.85
N THR A 346 -8.79 -28.69 10.97
CA THR A 346 -9.12 -29.18 12.31
C THR A 346 -10.61 -29.06 12.59
N LEU A 347 -11.23 -27.93 12.23
CA LEU A 347 -12.67 -27.70 12.38
C LEU A 347 -13.48 -28.72 11.58
N GLU A 348 -13.09 -28.96 10.34
CA GLU A 348 -13.76 -29.94 9.44
C GLU A 348 -13.60 -31.37 9.92
N SER A 349 -12.40 -31.78 10.35
CA SER A 349 -12.13 -33.15 10.82
C SER A 349 -12.91 -33.52 12.07
N LYS A 350 -13.22 -32.52 12.93
CA LYS A 350 -14.04 -32.72 14.14
C LYS A 350 -15.55 -32.81 13.84
N GLY A 351 -15.94 -32.80 12.56
CA GLY A 351 -17.34 -32.82 12.16
C GLY A 351 -18.12 -31.59 12.65
N ALA A 352 -17.38 -30.58 13.02
CA ALA A 352 -17.92 -29.39 13.63
C ALA A 352 -18.47 -28.44 12.54
N LYS A 353 -19.71 -28.63 12.12
CA LYS A 353 -20.62 -27.49 12.19
C LYS A 353 -20.67 -27.16 13.68
N LEU A 354 -19.73 -26.36 14.16
CA LEU A 354 -19.86 -25.68 15.43
C LEU A 354 -21.12 -24.82 15.28
N LYS A 355 -22.27 -25.37 15.62
CA LYS A 355 -23.49 -24.61 15.87
C LYS A 355 -23.23 -23.86 17.19
N LEU A 356 -22.29 -22.93 17.14
CA LEU A 356 -22.13 -21.96 18.19
C LEU A 356 -23.38 -21.08 18.11
N ASP A 357 -24.11 -21.03 19.16
CA ASP A 357 -25.32 -20.20 19.23
C ASP A 357 -24.88 -18.74 19.44
N TYR A 358 -24.57 -18.08 18.33
CA TYR A 358 -24.24 -16.65 18.32
C TYR A 358 -25.47 -15.76 18.01
N TRP A 359 -26.68 -16.32 18.04
CA TRP A 359 -27.87 -15.58 17.62
C TRP A 359 -28.04 -14.27 18.42
N GLY A 360 -28.00 -14.32 19.76
CA GLY A 360 -28.07 -13.13 20.60
C GLY A 360 -26.96 -12.12 20.32
N TRP A 361 -25.74 -12.59 20.01
CA TRP A 361 -24.62 -11.73 19.64
C TRP A 361 -24.87 -11.03 18.27
N TRP A 362 -25.38 -11.77 17.30
CA TRP A 362 -25.73 -11.18 16.00
C TRP A 362 -26.88 -10.19 16.10
N GLU A 363 -27.88 -10.41 16.96
CA GLU A 363 -28.95 -9.44 17.23
C GLU A 363 -28.38 -8.12 17.75
N GLU A 364 -27.48 -8.16 18.74
CA GLU A 364 -26.80 -6.96 19.24
C GLU A 364 -26.00 -6.23 18.15
N LEU A 365 -25.26 -6.95 17.32
CA LEU A 365 -24.49 -6.34 16.24
C LEU A 365 -25.39 -5.71 15.15
N ILE A 366 -26.50 -6.34 14.83
CA ILE A 366 -27.51 -5.81 13.90
C ILE A 366 -28.14 -4.54 14.48
N GLU A 367 -28.48 -4.52 15.78
CA GLU A 367 -28.98 -3.32 16.47
C GLU A 367 -27.96 -2.17 16.36
N GLN A 368 -26.66 -2.45 16.56
CA GLN A 368 -25.61 -1.44 16.41
C GLN A 368 -25.50 -0.94 14.96
N LYS A 369 -25.62 -1.82 13.95
CA LYS A 369 -25.62 -1.43 12.54
C LYS A 369 -26.82 -0.53 12.19
N VAL A 370 -28.00 -0.82 12.76
CA VAL A 370 -29.21 -0.02 12.55
C VAL A 370 -29.14 1.32 13.28
N LYS A 371 -28.60 1.32 14.51
CA LYS A 371 -28.49 2.52 15.34
C LYS A 371 -27.43 3.50 14.83
N TYR A 372 -26.32 2.98 14.34
CA TYR A 372 -25.16 3.77 13.89
C TYR A 372 -24.75 3.39 12.46
N PRO A 373 -25.64 3.56 11.48
CA PRO A 373 -25.29 3.28 10.10
C PRO A 373 -24.20 4.24 9.62
N LEU A 374 -23.34 3.75 8.74
CA LEU A 374 -22.35 4.59 8.08
C LEU A 374 -23.06 5.45 7.03
N THR A 375 -23.40 6.69 7.40
CA THR A 375 -24.16 7.63 6.59
C THR A 375 -23.53 9.01 6.59
N TYR A 376 -24.02 9.87 5.70
CA TYR A 376 -23.63 11.28 5.62
C TYR A 376 -24.84 12.15 5.35
N LYS A 377 -24.78 13.43 5.74
CA LYS A 377 -25.84 14.41 5.49
C LYS A 377 -25.66 15.04 4.10
N THR A 378 -26.77 15.29 3.42
CA THR A 378 -26.78 16.04 2.17
C THR A 378 -27.42 17.40 2.40
N ILE A 379 -26.71 18.49 2.10
CA ILE A 379 -27.17 19.86 2.30
C ILE A 379 -27.14 20.59 0.96
N GLY A 380 -28.32 20.93 0.44
CA GLY A 380 -28.44 21.70 -0.80
C GLY A 380 -27.71 21.05 -2.00
N GLU A 381 -27.01 21.87 -2.78
CA GLU A 381 -26.25 21.45 -3.97
C GLU A 381 -24.82 21.03 -3.67
N VAL A 382 -24.38 21.13 -2.40
CA VAL A 382 -23.02 20.80 -1.97
C VAL A 382 -22.72 19.32 -2.20
N ILE A 383 -21.51 19.02 -2.62
CA ILE A 383 -21.05 17.65 -2.87
C ILE A 383 -20.48 17.06 -1.58
N PRO A 384 -21.15 16.10 -0.92
CA PRO A 384 -20.53 15.36 0.17
C PRO A 384 -19.38 14.49 -0.38
N PRO A 385 -18.19 14.52 0.21
CA PRO A 385 -17.07 13.70 -0.25
C PRO A 385 -17.39 12.20 -0.22
N GLN A 386 -18.17 11.76 0.76
CA GLN A 386 -18.66 10.38 0.89
C GLN A 386 -19.52 9.97 -0.33
N TYR A 387 -20.37 10.89 -0.82
CA TYR A 387 -21.17 10.65 -2.01
C TYR A 387 -20.29 10.47 -3.26
N ALA A 388 -19.25 11.27 -3.40
CA ALA A 388 -18.34 11.14 -4.53
C ALA A 388 -17.66 9.76 -4.56
N VAL A 389 -17.21 9.27 -3.40
CA VAL A 389 -16.59 7.94 -3.25
C VAL A 389 -17.62 6.82 -3.52
N GLN A 390 -18.81 6.93 -2.96
CA GLN A 390 -19.87 5.95 -3.16
C GLN A 390 -20.31 5.88 -4.62
N LEU A 391 -20.43 7.02 -5.28
CA LEU A 391 -20.78 7.10 -6.68
C LEU A 391 -19.69 6.50 -7.58
N LEU A 392 -18.41 6.70 -7.24
CA LEU A 392 -17.29 6.05 -7.93
C LEU A 392 -17.39 4.52 -7.80
N TYR A 393 -17.69 4.00 -6.59
CA TYR A 393 -17.92 2.57 -6.39
C TYR A 393 -19.08 2.05 -7.28
N GLU A 394 -20.22 2.75 -7.30
CA GLU A 394 -21.38 2.36 -8.10
C GLU A 394 -21.06 2.31 -9.60
N LEU A 395 -20.41 3.35 -10.13
CA LEU A 395 -20.10 3.49 -11.55
C LEU A 395 -19.01 2.54 -12.04
N THR A 396 -18.10 2.12 -11.15
CA THR A 396 -17.03 1.15 -11.45
C THR A 396 -17.41 -0.29 -11.09
N ASP A 397 -18.60 -0.48 -10.51
CA ASP A 397 -18.99 -1.75 -9.89
C ASP A 397 -17.89 -2.29 -8.96
N GLY A 398 -17.18 -1.40 -8.27
CA GLY A 398 -16.10 -1.76 -7.36
C GLY A 398 -14.93 -2.53 -7.99
N ASN A 399 -14.71 -2.46 -9.29
CA ASN A 399 -13.70 -3.27 -10.00
C ASN A 399 -12.38 -2.54 -10.30
N VAL A 400 -12.16 -1.34 -9.76
CA VAL A 400 -10.93 -0.58 -9.96
C VAL A 400 -9.99 -0.69 -8.75
N ILE A 401 -8.71 -0.48 -8.97
CA ILE A 401 -7.72 -0.31 -7.90
C ILE A 401 -7.82 1.15 -7.42
N ILE A 402 -7.96 1.33 -6.12
CA ILE A 402 -8.00 2.63 -5.47
C ILE A 402 -6.65 2.90 -4.80
N SER A 403 -6.00 3.98 -5.20
CA SER A 403 -4.80 4.51 -4.53
C SER A 403 -5.12 5.87 -3.93
N THR A 404 -4.78 6.08 -2.67
CA THR A 404 -5.06 7.35 -1.97
C THR A 404 -3.79 7.99 -1.42
N GLY A 405 -3.77 9.32 -1.39
CA GLY A 405 -2.92 10.04 -0.48
C GLY A 405 -3.39 9.87 0.97
N VAL A 406 -2.76 10.61 1.89
CA VAL A 406 -3.09 10.58 3.33
C VAL A 406 -3.95 11.76 3.71
N GLY A 407 -5.03 11.52 4.47
CA GLY A 407 -5.95 12.54 4.94
C GLY A 407 -7.42 12.09 4.98
N GLN A 408 -8.34 13.06 5.00
CA GLN A 408 -9.78 12.77 5.07
C GLN A 408 -10.26 11.88 3.90
N HIS A 409 -9.80 12.16 2.67
CA HIS A 409 -10.17 11.40 1.47
C HIS A 409 -9.78 9.93 1.57
N GLN A 410 -8.65 9.62 2.23
CA GLN A 410 -8.23 8.25 2.52
C GLN A 410 -9.28 7.53 3.40
N MET A 411 -9.70 8.19 4.46
CA MET A 411 -10.67 7.60 5.39
C MET A 411 -12.06 7.46 4.76
N TRP A 412 -12.52 8.46 3.98
CA TRP A 412 -13.78 8.31 3.23
C TRP A 412 -13.71 7.18 2.19
N ALA A 413 -12.57 7.01 1.51
CA ALA A 413 -12.39 5.89 0.60
C ALA A 413 -12.39 4.55 1.35
N ALA A 414 -11.77 4.49 2.53
CA ALA A 414 -11.78 3.29 3.38
C ALA A 414 -13.18 2.92 3.89
N GLN A 415 -14.01 3.93 4.22
CA GLN A 415 -15.36 3.74 4.76
C GLN A 415 -16.42 3.46 3.69
N PHE A 416 -16.41 4.21 2.56
CA PHE A 416 -17.53 4.24 1.61
C PHE A 416 -17.27 3.50 0.29
N TYR A 417 -16.01 3.15 -0.04
CA TYR A 417 -15.72 2.27 -1.16
C TYR A 417 -15.72 0.80 -0.69
N LYS A 418 -16.47 -0.06 -1.36
CA LYS A 418 -16.61 -1.47 -0.95
C LYS A 418 -15.61 -2.33 -1.71
N TYR A 419 -14.51 -2.68 -1.07
CA TYR A 419 -13.46 -3.50 -1.65
C TYR A 419 -13.91 -4.95 -1.80
N LYS A 420 -13.65 -5.53 -2.97
CA LYS A 420 -14.11 -6.87 -3.38
C LYS A 420 -13.01 -7.93 -3.34
N ARG A 421 -11.75 -7.52 -3.34
CA ARG A 421 -10.59 -8.42 -3.41
C ARG A 421 -9.35 -7.80 -2.81
N PRO A 422 -8.37 -8.61 -2.38
CA PRO A 422 -7.03 -8.13 -2.01
C PRO A 422 -6.36 -7.33 -3.13
N ARG A 423 -5.38 -6.49 -2.78
CA ARG A 423 -4.59 -5.65 -3.70
C ARG A 423 -5.39 -4.60 -4.48
N GLN A 424 -6.61 -4.33 -4.04
CA GLN A 424 -7.48 -3.31 -4.62
C GLN A 424 -7.36 -1.96 -3.90
N TRP A 425 -6.84 -1.97 -2.68
CA TRP A 425 -6.64 -0.83 -1.81
C TRP A 425 -5.16 -0.55 -1.61
N LEU A 426 -4.69 0.61 -2.05
CA LEU A 426 -3.31 1.06 -1.95
C LEU A 426 -3.26 2.37 -1.18
N THR A 427 -2.58 2.38 -0.05
CA THR A 427 -2.49 3.56 0.81
C THR A 427 -1.27 3.45 1.71
N SER A 428 -0.73 4.58 2.18
CA SER A 428 0.24 4.63 3.26
C SER A 428 -0.54 4.61 4.58
N GLY A 429 -0.58 3.48 5.26
CA GLY A 429 -1.40 3.27 6.45
C GLY A 429 -0.63 3.41 7.76
N GLY A 430 0.58 2.88 7.84
CA GLY A 430 1.39 2.88 9.05
C GLY A 430 2.24 4.13 9.20
N PHE A 431 2.88 4.60 8.14
CA PHE A 431 3.72 5.79 8.15
C PHE A 431 2.95 7.07 7.83
N GLY A 432 1.92 6.97 7.00
CA GLY A 432 1.07 8.12 6.65
C GLY A 432 1.77 9.12 5.72
N ALA A 433 2.48 8.65 4.72
CA ALA A 433 3.27 9.48 3.81
C ALA A 433 2.38 10.29 2.86
N MET A 434 2.34 11.61 3.06
CA MET A 434 1.70 12.53 2.12
C MET A 434 2.44 12.52 0.78
N GLY A 435 1.67 12.51 -0.34
CA GLY A 435 2.24 12.40 -1.69
C GLY A 435 2.35 10.96 -2.21
N PHE A 436 2.04 9.94 -1.41
CA PHE A 436 2.05 8.52 -1.78
C PHE A 436 1.08 8.19 -2.94
N GLY A 437 -0.16 8.69 -2.89
CA GLY A 437 -1.27 8.17 -3.70
C GLY A 437 -1.04 8.18 -5.21
N LEU A 438 -0.56 9.29 -5.76
CA LEU A 438 -0.35 9.42 -7.19
C LEU A 438 0.81 8.56 -7.70
N PRO A 439 2.02 8.60 -7.12
CA PRO A 439 3.10 7.70 -7.51
C PRO A 439 2.75 6.21 -7.33
N ALA A 440 2.12 5.84 -6.23
CA ALA A 440 1.70 4.45 -6.01
C ALA A 440 0.70 3.98 -7.08
N ALA A 441 -0.22 4.85 -7.52
CA ALA A 441 -1.06 4.56 -8.67
C ALA A 441 -0.23 4.35 -9.95
N ILE A 442 0.90 5.07 -10.17
CA ILE A 442 1.83 4.80 -11.29
C ILE A 442 2.32 3.36 -11.25
N GLY A 443 2.85 2.95 -10.11
CA GLY A 443 3.34 1.60 -9.94
C GLY A 443 2.28 0.54 -10.18
N ALA A 444 1.09 0.75 -9.62
CA ALA A 444 -0.05 -0.14 -9.83
C ALA A 444 -0.44 -0.27 -11.30
N ALA A 445 -0.38 0.82 -12.03
CA ALA A 445 -0.67 0.85 -13.46
C ALA A 445 0.37 0.12 -14.31
N VAL A 446 1.63 0.29 -13.97
CA VAL A 446 2.74 -0.42 -14.62
C VAL A 446 2.62 -1.93 -14.38
N ALA A 447 2.21 -2.32 -13.17
CA ALA A 447 1.95 -3.72 -12.82
C ALA A 447 0.70 -4.29 -13.53
N ASN A 448 -0.30 -3.41 -13.78
CA ASN A 448 -1.59 -3.76 -14.38
C ASN A 448 -1.85 -2.84 -15.59
N PRO A 449 -1.44 -3.19 -16.81
CA PRO A 449 -1.39 -2.30 -17.98
C PRO A 449 -2.72 -1.64 -18.39
N THR A 450 -3.79 -1.88 -17.66
CA THR A 450 -5.12 -1.28 -17.87
C THR A 450 -5.38 -0.03 -17.02
N THR A 451 -4.42 0.42 -16.20
CA THR A 451 -4.57 1.58 -15.28
C THR A 451 -3.36 2.54 -15.29
N SER A 452 -3.51 3.83 -15.01
CA SER A 452 -2.53 4.91 -15.30
C SER A 452 -2.44 6.19 -14.46
N THR A 453 -1.36 7.03 -14.51
CA THR A 453 -1.06 8.29 -13.74
C THR A 453 -0.48 9.52 -14.48
N LEU A 454 -0.57 10.80 -13.93
CA LEU A 454 -0.55 12.12 -14.62
C LEU A 454 0.67 12.56 -15.47
N ALA A 455 1.86 12.96 -14.99
CA ALA A 455 2.90 13.52 -15.88
C ALA A 455 3.79 12.44 -16.49
N THR A 456 4.14 11.46 -15.71
CA THR A 456 4.55 10.15 -16.18
C THR A 456 3.41 9.52 -16.98
N LEU A 457 2.15 9.85 -16.65
CA LEU A 457 0.93 9.47 -17.34
C LEU A 457 0.92 9.80 -18.80
N ARG A 458 1.18 11.05 -19.13
CA ARG A 458 1.13 11.53 -20.52
C ARG A 458 2.24 10.89 -21.35
N VAL A 459 3.45 10.80 -20.77
CA VAL A 459 4.62 10.21 -21.45
C VAL A 459 4.46 8.68 -21.59
N GLU A 460 3.97 8.02 -20.58
CA GLU A 460 3.75 6.55 -20.55
C GLU A 460 2.37 6.15 -21.08
N ASN A 461 1.52 7.12 -21.43
CA ASN A 461 0.13 6.96 -21.89
C ASN A 461 -0.70 6.00 -21.02
N LEU A 462 -0.57 6.18 -19.72
CA LEU A 462 -1.21 5.30 -18.75
C LEU A 462 -2.66 5.77 -18.41
N PRO A 463 -3.81 4.99 -18.39
CA PRO A 463 -5.22 5.43 -18.17
C PRO A 463 -5.66 5.64 -16.70
N ILE A 464 -4.93 6.38 -15.85
CA ILE A 464 -5.35 6.71 -14.46
C ILE A 464 -6.35 7.87 -14.43
N LYS A 465 -7.32 7.71 -13.55
CA LYS A 465 -8.33 8.71 -13.24
C LYS A 465 -8.02 9.33 -11.89
N ILE A 466 -7.83 10.65 -11.86
CA ILE A 466 -7.58 11.38 -10.62
C ILE A 466 -8.86 12.07 -10.22
N LEU A 467 -9.40 11.66 -9.09
CA LEU A 467 -10.51 12.29 -8.41
C LEU A 467 -9.95 13.13 -7.25
N LEU A 468 -9.80 14.43 -7.44
CA LEU A 468 -9.38 15.35 -6.39
C LEU A 468 -10.59 15.83 -5.60
N LEU A 469 -10.69 15.44 -4.33
CA LEU A 469 -11.66 15.99 -3.37
C LEU A 469 -11.07 17.28 -2.78
N ASN A 470 -11.41 18.41 -3.40
CA ASN A 470 -10.80 19.71 -3.16
C ASN A 470 -11.59 20.54 -2.16
N ASN A 471 -11.15 20.58 -0.92
CA ASN A 471 -11.68 21.45 0.13
C ASN A 471 -10.78 22.67 0.43
N GLN A 472 -9.69 22.84 -0.31
CA GLN A 472 -8.70 23.91 -0.13
C GLN A 472 -8.03 23.94 1.25
N HIS A 473 -8.05 22.83 1.98
CA HIS A 473 -7.46 22.71 3.30
C HIS A 473 -6.62 21.43 3.43
N LEU A 474 -5.71 21.43 4.37
CA LEU A 474 -5.20 20.22 4.98
C LEU A 474 -6.33 19.61 5.82
N GLY A 475 -7.29 18.96 5.15
CA GLY A 475 -8.61 18.70 5.71
C GLY A 475 -8.61 17.88 7.01
N MET A 476 -7.69 16.92 7.16
CA MET A 476 -7.58 16.16 8.41
C MET A 476 -7.05 17.05 9.55
N VAL A 477 -6.08 17.92 9.27
CA VAL A 477 -5.57 18.89 10.26
C VAL A 477 -6.70 19.86 10.65
N ALA A 478 -7.41 20.41 9.67
CA ALA A 478 -8.55 21.29 9.91
C ALA A 478 -9.64 20.62 10.76
N GLN A 479 -9.94 19.33 10.53
CA GLN A 479 -10.86 18.57 11.37
C GLN A 479 -10.40 18.47 12.82
N TRP A 480 -9.09 18.24 13.05
CA TRP A 480 -8.52 18.18 14.40
C TRP A 480 -8.56 19.55 15.09
N GLU A 481 -8.26 20.62 14.35
CA GLU A 481 -8.36 22.00 14.84
C GLU A 481 -9.80 22.33 15.24
N ASP A 482 -10.79 21.95 14.44
CA ASP A 482 -12.21 22.16 14.75
C ASP A 482 -12.65 21.47 16.04
N ARG A 483 -12.20 20.22 16.23
CA ARG A 483 -12.68 19.38 17.32
C ARG A 483 -11.93 19.56 18.62
N PHE A 484 -10.62 19.79 18.55
CA PHE A 484 -9.75 19.72 19.71
C PHE A 484 -8.98 21.02 20.00
N CYS A 485 -9.02 22.00 19.08
CA CYS A 485 -8.30 23.25 19.19
C CYS A 485 -9.23 24.47 19.01
N GLU A 486 -10.51 24.36 19.36
CA GLU A 486 -11.50 25.47 19.32
C GLU A 486 -11.58 26.15 17.93
N ALA A 487 -11.34 25.40 16.86
CA ALA A 487 -11.26 25.86 15.48
C ALA A 487 -10.17 26.92 15.22
N ASN A 488 -9.12 26.96 16.07
CA ASN A 488 -7.96 27.81 15.84
C ASN A 488 -7.13 27.27 14.67
N ARG A 489 -7.14 27.98 13.54
CA ARG A 489 -6.45 27.57 12.31
C ARG A 489 -4.95 27.84 12.39
N ALA A 490 -4.14 26.79 12.26
CA ALA A 490 -2.68 26.84 12.24
C ALA A 490 -2.17 26.45 10.84
N ASP A 491 -2.34 27.38 9.88
CA ASP A 491 -1.87 27.23 8.49
C ASP A 491 -2.45 26.01 7.72
N SER A 492 -3.61 25.53 8.13
CA SER A 492 -4.31 24.42 7.45
C SER A 492 -5.06 24.82 6.17
N TYR A 493 -5.22 26.14 5.90
CA TYR A 493 -5.81 26.65 4.66
C TYR A 493 -4.76 26.72 3.54
N LEU A 494 -5.02 26.03 2.43
CA LEU A 494 -4.12 25.95 1.27
C LEU A 494 -4.49 26.90 0.12
N GLY A 495 -5.63 27.58 0.23
CA GLY A 495 -6.09 28.53 -0.78
C GLY A 495 -5.38 29.88 -0.73
N ASN A 496 -5.85 30.84 -1.53
CA ASN A 496 -5.33 32.20 -1.53
C ASN A 496 -5.91 33.00 -0.34
N PRO A 497 -5.12 33.33 0.69
CA PRO A 497 -5.65 34.04 1.86
C PRO A 497 -6.14 35.47 1.54
N SER A 498 -5.63 36.09 0.47
CA SER A 498 -6.04 37.42 0.02
C SER A 498 -7.32 37.39 -0.83
N ASN A 499 -7.71 36.22 -1.37
CA ASN A 499 -8.92 36.05 -2.17
C ASN A 499 -9.52 34.66 -1.92
N LYS A 500 -10.28 34.52 -0.84
CA LYS A 500 -10.87 33.25 -0.41
C LYS A 500 -11.95 32.70 -1.36
N SER A 501 -12.43 33.52 -2.30
CA SER A 501 -13.38 33.05 -3.33
C SER A 501 -12.68 32.36 -4.51
N GLU A 502 -11.37 32.48 -4.61
CA GLU A 502 -10.57 31.85 -5.65
C GLU A 502 -10.22 30.40 -5.27
N VAL A 503 -10.44 29.46 -6.19
CA VAL A 503 -9.91 28.10 -6.03
C VAL A 503 -8.44 28.08 -6.46
N PHE A 504 -7.56 28.10 -5.47
CA PHE A 504 -6.11 28.13 -5.66
C PHE A 504 -5.42 26.96 -4.93
N PRO A 505 -4.40 26.31 -5.54
CA PRO A 505 -3.94 26.52 -6.93
C PRO A 505 -4.98 26.07 -7.95
N ASN A 506 -4.91 26.64 -9.15
CA ASN A 506 -5.81 26.23 -10.25
C ASN A 506 -5.35 24.90 -10.85
N MET A 507 -5.90 23.81 -10.35
CA MET A 507 -5.54 22.46 -10.77
C MET A 507 -5.91 22.13 -12.23
N LEU A 508 -6.90 22.84 -12.81
CA LEU A 508 -7.23 22.67 -14.23
C LEU A 508 -6.10 23.18 -15.12
N LYS A 509 -5.51 24.36 -14.81
CA LYS A 509 -4.34 24.86 -15.53
C LYS A 509 -3.11 23.98 -15.35
N PHE A 510 -2.96 23.37 -14.18
CA PHE A 510 -1.88 22.40 -13.94
C PHE A 510 -2.06 21.13 -14.79
N ALA A 511 -3.27 20.60 -14.87
CA ALA A 511 -3.59 19.47 -15.74
C ALA A 511 -3.41 19.81 -17.23
N GLU A 512 -3.85 21.01 -17.66
CA GLU A 512 -3.65 21.53 -19.01
C GLU A 512 -2.17 21.63 -19.38
N ALA A 513 -1.33 22.16 -18.49
CA ALA A 513 0.12 22.23 -18.68
C ALA A 513 0.77 20.84 -18.87
N CYS A 514 0.13 19.79 -18.34
CA CYS A 514 0.51 18.39 -18.53
C CYS A 514 -0.23 17.72 -19.72
N GLU A 515 -0.99 18.45 -20.50
CA GLU A 515 -1.84 17.96 -21.60
C GLU A 515 -2.84 16.87 -21.16
N ILE A 516 -3.40 17.00 -19.96
CA ILE A 516 -4.34 16.05 -19.38
C ILE A 516 -5.74 16.64 -19.41
N PRO A 517 -6.74 15.95 -19.98
CA PRO A 517 -8.13 16.36 -19.91
C PRO A 517 -8.57 16.54 -18.47
N ALA A 518 -9.23 17.67 -18.17
CA ALA A 518 -9.66 17.98 -16.82
C ALA A 518 -11.04 18.66 -16.80
N ALA A 519 -11.74 18.52 -15.68
CA ALA A 519 -12.96 19.26 -15.38
C ALA A 519 -13.04 19.61 -13.90
N ARG A 520 -13.81 20.67 -13.57
CA ARG A 520 -14.15 21.04 -12.19
C ARG A 520 -15.65 20.94 -11.98
N ILE A 521 -16.05 20.32 -10.89
CA ILE A 521 -17.44 20.14 -10.51
C ILE A 521 -17.69 20.77 -9.14
N THR A 522 -18.75 21.56 -9.06
CA THR A 522 -19.15 22.30 -7.86
C THR A 522 -20.55 21.92 -7.38
N LYS A 523 -21.34 21.24 -8.23
CA LYS A 523 -22.71 20.84 -7.92
C LYS A 523 -22.88 19.33 -7.92
N LYS A 524 -23.65 18.84 -6.95
CA LYS A 524 -23.91 17.41 -6.76
C LYS A 524 -24.59 16.76 -7.98
N GLU A 525 -25.51 17.48 -8.65
CA GLU A 525 -26.27 16.98 -9.80
C GLU A 525 -25.36 16.63 -11.00
N ASP A 526 -24.27 17.39 -11.19
CA ASP A 526 -23.35 17.22 -12.32
C ASP A 526 -22.33 16.10 -12.10
N LEU A 527 -22.16 15.62 -10.85
CA LEU A 527 -21.06 14.74 -10.48
C LEU A 527 -21.12 13.38 -11.18
N ARG A 528 -22.32 12.81 -11.34
CA ARG A 528 -22.49 11.49 -12.00
C ARG A 528 -22.01 11.52 -13.44
N GLU A 529 -22.45 12.53 -14.21
CA GLU A 529 -22.06 12.69 -15.60
C GLU A 529 -20.54 12.94 -15.72
N ALA A 530 -19.98 13.76 -14.85
CA ALA A 530 -18.56 14.05 -14.82
C ALA A 530 -17.69 12.82 -14.51
N ILE A 531 -18.10 11.97 -13.57
CA ILE A 531 -17.40 10.72 -13.27
C ILE A 531 -17.54 9.75 -14.45
N CYS A 532 -18.70 9.61 -15.06
CA CYS A 532 -18.85 8.79 -16.27
C CYS A 532 -17.90 9.26 -17.38
N LYS A 533 -17.88 10.56 -17.67
CA LYS A 533 -16.96 11.15 -18.66
C LYS A 533 -15.50 10.90 -18.32
N MET A 534 -15.12 11.04 -17.04
CA MET A 534 -13.77 10.72 -16.58
C MET A 534 -13.42 9.26 -16.85
N LEU A 535 -14.31 8.32 -16.54
CA LEU A 535 -14.08 6.88 -16.71
C LEU A 535 -14.03 6.48 -18.19
N GLU A 536 -14.88 7.07 -19.03
CA GLU A 536 -14.98 6.76 -20.46
C GLU A 536 -13.86 7.41 -21.31
N THR A 537 -13.26 8.50 -20.84
CA THR A 537 -12.19 9.19 -21.58
C THR A 537 -10.94 8.29 -21.64
N PRO A 538 -10.42 7.96 -22.83
CA PRO A 538 -9.17 7.20 -22.93
C PRO A 538 -7.98 7.95 -22.30
N GLY A 539 -7.03 7.20 -21.71
CA GLY A 539 -5.86 7.79 -21.09
C GLY A 539 -6.15 8.47 -19.74
N PRO A 540 -5.27 9.40 -19.30
CA PRO A 540 -5.41 10.09 -18.04
C PRO A 540 -6.57 11.09 -18.04
N TYR A 541 -7.15 11.32 -16.87
CA TYR A 541 -8.17 12.34 -16.67
C TYR A 541 -8.08 12.92 -15.25
N PHE A 542 -8.26 14.23 -15.12
CA PHE A 542 -8.25 14.92 -13.83
C PHE A 542 -9.63 15.53 -13.53
N LEU A 543 -10.28 15.08 -12.47
CA LEU A 543 -11.56 15.61 -12.01
C LEU A 543 -11.39 16.33 -10.67
N ASP A 544 -11.52 17.67 -10.69
CA ASP A 544 -11.45 18.53 -9.51
C ASP A 544 -12.87 18.72 -8.94
N VAL A 545 -13.17 18.04 -7.85
CA VAL A 545 -14.48 18.05 -7.18
C VAL A 545 -14.38 18.96 -5.95
N ILE A 546 -15.08 20.09 -6.00
CA ILE A 546 -15.12 21.03 -4.88
C ILE A 546 -16.05 20.49 -3.80
N ILE A 547 -15.49 20.30 -2.62
CA ILE A 547 -16.20 19.79 -1.44
C ILE A 547 -16.10 20.78 -0.27
N PRO A 548 -17.04 20.75 0.69
CA PRO A 548 -16.98 21.61 1.86
C PRO A 548 -15.83 21.18 2.79
N HIS A 549 -15.10 22.16 3.31
CA HIS A 549 -14.03 21.90 4.28
C HIS A 549 -14.55 21.53 5.69
N GLN A 550 -15.82 21.78 5.95
CA GLN A 550 -16.48 21.47 7.21
C GLN A 550 -16.87 20.00 7.37
N GLU A 551 -16.83 19.22 6.28
CA GLU A 551 -17.09 17.79 6.37
C GLU A 551 -16.00 17.07 7.16
N HIS A 552 -16.43 16.35 8.19
CA HIS A 552 -15.55 15.54 9.02
C HIS A 552 -15.67 14.06 8.69
N VAL A 553 -14.58 13.34 8.86
CA VAL A 553 -14.60 11.87 8.83
C VAL A 553 -15.22 11.38 10.13
N LEU A 554 -16.36 10.71 10.03
CA LEU A 554 -17.11 10.14 11.15
C LEU A 554 -17.56 8.71 10.80
N PRO A 555 -17.70 7.83 11.80
CA PRO A 555 -17.38 8.03 13.22
C PRO A 555 -15.88 8.19 13.47
N ILE A 556 -15.51 8.72 14.64
CA ILE A 556 -14.12 8.83 15.10
C ILE A 556 -14.00 8.48 16.58
N ILE A 557 -13.02 7.67 16.94
CA ILE A 557 -12.55 7.52 18.32
C ILE A 557 -11.38 8.51 18.49
N PRO A 558 -11.44 9.48 19.40
CA PRO A 558 -10.34 10.40 19.65
C PRO A 558 -9.04 9.68 19.99
N ARG A 559 -7.91 10.30 19.70
CA ARG A 559 -6.60 9.75 20.10
C ARG A 559 -6.60 9.46 21.61
N GLU A 560 -6.07 8.29 21.99
CA GLU A 560 -6.08 7.80 23.38
C GLU A 560 -7.50 7.60 23.96
N GLY A 561 -8.53 7.68 23.13
CA GLY A 561 -9.92 7.38 23.50
C GLY A 561 -10.22 5.89 23.47
N ALA A 562 -11.23 5.46 24.24
CA ALA A 562 -11.82 4.13 24.20
C ALA A 562 -13.10 4.11 23.35
N PHE A 563 -13.67 2.93 23.13
CA PHE A 563 -14.93 2.80 22.38
C PHE A 563 -16.06 3.72 22.90
N LYS A 564 -16.18 3.87 24.22
CA LYS A 564 -17.18 4.76 24.85
C LYS A 564 -17.04 6.24 24.47
N ASP A 565 -15.89 6.64 23.98
CA ASP A 565 -15.56 8.02 23.61
C ASP A 565 -15.80 8.28 22.10
N VAL A 566 -16.44 7.32 21.40
CA VAL A 566 -16.74 7.44 19.97
C VAL A 566 -17.65 8.63 19.68
N ILE A 567 -17.24 9.42 18.70
CA ILE A 567 -17.99 10.58 18.20
C ILE A 567 -18.63 10.17 16.87
N THR A 568 -19.95 10.23 16.83
CA THR A 568 -20.75 9.82 15.66
C THR A 568 -21.37 10.99 14.89
N GLU A 569 -21.40 12.19 15.50
CA GLU A 569 -22.01 13.37 14.90
C GLU A 569 -21.07 14.57 14.92
N GLY A 570 -21.30 15.54 14.04
CA GLY A 570 -20.68 16.84 14.09
C GLY A 570 -21.05 17.55 15.41
N ASP A 571 -20.13 18.37 15.94
CA ASP A 571 -20.29 19.07 17.22
C ASP A 571 -21.24 20.30 17.12
N GLY A 572 -21.87 20.50 15.96
CA GLY A 572 -22.75 21.63 15.69
C GLY A 572 -22.03 22.99 15.55
N ARG A 573 -20.70 23.03 15.70
CA ARG A 573 -19.89 24.26 15.56
C ARG A 573 -19.61 24.62 14.11
N THR A 574 -19.62 23.63 13.23
CA THR A 574 -19.45 23.83 11.79
C THR A 574 -20.75 24.35 11.19
N LYS A 575 -20.81 25.64 10.90
CA LYS A 575 -21.86 26.25 10.09
C LYS A 575 -21.49 26.10 8.61
N TYR A 576 -22.33 25.45 7.83
CA TYR A 576 -22.19 25.37 6.38
C TYR A 576 -22.47 26.73 5.73
#